data_cb0a4e0f82638bef8320c3cc4ce7adac
#
_entry.id   cb0a4e0f82638bef8320c3cc4ce7adac
#
_cell.length_a   1.000
_cell.length_b   1.000
_cell.length_c   1.000
_cell.angle_alpha   90.00
_cell.angle_beta   90.00
_cell.angle_gamma   90.00
#
_symmetry.space_group_name_H-M   'P 1'
#
loop_
_entity.id
_entity.type
_entity.pdbx_description
1 polymer ?
#
loop_
_entity_poly.entity_id
_entity_poly.type
_entity_poly.pdbx_seq_one_letter_code
_entity_poly.pdbx_strand_id
1 'polypeptide(L)'
;MQYKTFETMRKQYLSAPLPFQGQKRMFAKEYIKVLQQFPDGTTFVDLFGGSGLLSHIAKCQKPHSTVVYNDFDGYRQRLEALPVTNALLAELKEMVDVPRHKPISGELRESVLSCIRKYERDYGYIDYITLSSSVMFSMKYANEFADLEKETLYNNIKATDYEPCLDYLDGLTITSCDYREVFERYKDVPGVVFLVDPPYLSTDSKTYKMYWKQSDYLDVLTVLAGHRFIYFTSNKSSIIELCDWMGKNKTIGNPFENCQRREFNAHMNYNASYTDIMLYTKAA
;
A
#
# COMPACT_ATOMS: atom_id res chain seq x y z
N MET A 1 26.03 29.88 -23.24
CA MET A 1 24.77 29.15 -23.50
C MET A 1 24.55 28.20 -22.34
N GLN A 2 23.65 28.54 -21.42
CA GLN A 2 23.27 27.65 -20.32
C GLN A 2 22.19 26.69 -20.87
N TYR A 3 22.54 25.41 -20.97
CA TYR A 3 21.57 24.36 -21.23
C TYR A 3 20.68 24.25 -19.97
N LYS A 4 19.47 24.81 -20.02
CA LYS A 4 18.40 24.43 -19.10
C LYS A 4 18.06 22.97 -19.43
N THR A 5 18.56 22.05 -18.63
CA THR A 5 18.02 20.71 -18.56
C THR A 5 16.55 20.84 -18.16
N PHE A 6 15.64 20.54 -19.08
CA PHE A 6 14.23 20.30 -18.77
C PHE A 6 14.20 19.02 -17.93
N GLU A 7 14.25 19.13 -16.62
CA GLU A 7 13.73 18.07 -15.77
C GLU A 7 12.25 17.93 -16.13
N THR A 8 11.92 16.89 -16.87
CA THR A 8 10.53 16.50 -17.11
C THR A 8 9.90 16.32 -15.73
N MET A 9 8.97 17.22 -15.39
CA MET A 9 8.28 17.15 -14.10
C MET A 9 7.60 15.79 -14.01
N ARG A 10 8.08 14.96 -13.08
CA ARG A 10 7.56 13.64 -12.79
C ARG A 10 6.08 13.73 -12.47
N LYS A 11 5.25 12.85 -13.05
CA LYS A 11 3.83 12.75 -12.72
C LYS A 11 3.69 12.40 -11.24
N GLN A 12 2.99 13.23 -10.49
CA GLN A 12 2.71 12.98 -9.08
C GLN A 12 1.40 12.22 -8.94
N TYR A 13 1.48 11.01 -8.41
CA TYR A 13 0.31 10.20 -8.07
C TYR A 13 -0.08 10.47 -6.61
N LEU A 14 -1.35 10.75 -6.36
CA LEU A 14 -1.93 10.90 -5.01
C LEU A 14 -2.77 9.68 -4.59
N SER A 15 -2.85 8.70 -5.46
CA SER A 15 -3.43 7.37 -5.21
C SER A 15 -2.60 6.33 -5.94
N ALA A 16 -2.59 5.10 -5.44
CA ALA A 16 -1.92 3.99 -6.11
C ALA A 16 -2.56 3.71 -7.48
N PRO A 17 -1.78 3.42 -8.53
CA PRO A 17 -2.28 3.14 -9.88
C PRO A 17 -3.22 1.93 -9.94
N LEU A 18 -2.90 0.88 -9.20
CA LEU A 18 -3.67 -0.36 -9.12
C LEU A 18 -4.40 -0.49 -7.78
N PRO A 19 -5.49 -1.27 -7.70
CA PRO A 19 -6.18 -1.55 -6.46
C PRO A 19 -5.21 -2.10 -5.40
N PHE A 20 -5.26 -1.53 -4.22
CA PHE A 20 -4.49 -1.98 -3.06
C PHE A 20 -5.27 -1.68 -1.79
N GLN A 21 -5.46 -2.70 -0.93
CA GLN A 21 -6.13 -2.52 0.34
C GLN A 21 -5.24 -1.74 1.31
N GLY A 22 -5.81 -0.76 1.99
CA GLY A 22 -5.07 0.04 2.96
C GLY A 22 -4.19 1.14 2.38
N GLN A 23 -4.26 1.42 1.05
CA GLN A 23 -3.49 2.54 0.48
C GLN A 23 -3.78 3.87 1.19
N LYS A 24 -2.75 4.67 1.41
CA LYS A 24 -2.80 5.89 2.23
C LYS A 24 -3.19 7.16 1.45
N ARG A 25 -4.07 7.03 0.41
CA ARG A 25 -4.49 8.18 -0.43
C ARG A 25 -5.12 9.32 0.36
N MET A 26 -5.84 9.02 1.44
CA MET A 26 -6.48 10.03 2.28
C MET A 26 -5.45 10.89 3.03
N PHE A 27 -4.29 10.33 3.31
CA PHE A 27 -3.19 11.04 3.97
C PHE A 27 -2.36 11.90 3.01
N ALA A 28 -2.43 11.69 1.69
CA ALA A 28 -1.47 12.22 0.72
C ALA A 28 -1.19 13.73 0.89
N LYS A 29 -2.23 14.55 1.04
CA LYS A 29 -2.07 16.01 1.18
C LYS A 29 -1.37 16.43 2.47
N GLU A 30 -1.72 15.82 3.60
CA GLU A 30 -1.09 16.14 4.89
C GLU A 30 0.29 15.51 4.99
N TYR A 31 0.49 14.33 4.42
CA TYR A 31 1.80 13.70 4.32
C TYR A 31 2.80 14.58 3.54
N ILE A 32 2.38 15.20 2.44
CA ILE A 32 3.20 16.19 1.70
C ILE A 32 3.64 17.34 2.63
N LYS A 33 2.72 17.88 3.43
CA LYS A 33 3.07 18.97 4.39
C LYS A 33 4.06 18.51 5.46
N VAL A 34 3.94 17.25 5.89
CA VAL A 34 4.88 16.67 6.86
C VAL A 34 6.25 16.48 6.23
N LEU A 35 6.33 15.97 5.00
CA LEU A 35 7.60 15.80 4.27
C LEU A 35 8.37 17.12 4.10
N GLN A 36 7.66 18.23 3.93
CA GLN A 36 8.28 19.56 3.80
C GLN A 36 9.02 20.02 5.06
N GLN A 37 8.73 19.43 6.23
CA GLN A 37 9.42 19.75 7.48
C GLN A 37 10.82 19.11 7.57
N PHE A 38 11.09 18.08 6.77
CA PHE A 38 12.39 17.40 6.76
C PHE A 38 13.34 18.08 5.75
N PRO A 39 14.65 18.13 6.05
CA PRO A 39 15.65 18.69 5.14
C PRO A 39 15.68 17.94 3.81
N ASP A 40 16.17 18.62 2.76
CA ASP A 40 16.52 17.96 1.51
C ASP A 40 17.71 17.02 1.73
N GLY A 41 17.74 15.89 1.03
CA GLY A 41 18.75 14.85 1.24
C GLY A 41 18.44 13.90 2.41
N THR A 42 17.33 14.07 3.13
CA THR A 42 16.87 13.10 4.13
C THR A 42 16.70 11.70 3.51
N THR A 43 17.17 10.68 4.20
CA THR A 43 16.88 9.28 3.82
C THR A 43 15.54 8.85 4.39
N PHE A 44 14.58 8.53 3.53
CA PHE A 44 13.30 7.94 3.92
C PHE A 44 13.31 6.44 3.65
N VAL A 45 12.90 5.64 4.62
CA VAL A 45 12.89 4.18 4.52
C VAL A 45 11.49 3.67 4.81
N ASP A 46 10.81 3.20 3.77
CA ASP A 46 9.46 2.65 3.85
C ASP A 46 9.54 1.16 4.17
N LEU A 47 9.31 0.82 5.44
CA LEU A 47 9.42 -0.54 5.95
C LEU A 47 8.26 -1.44 5.48
N PHE A 48 7.09 -0.85 5.23
CA PHE A 48 5.85 -1.52 4.86
C PHE A 48 5.28 -0.91 3.58
N GLY A 49 6.05 -0.94 2.52
CA GLY A 49 5.82 -0.14 1.32
C GLY A 49 4.48 -0.36 0.62
N GLY A 50 3.89 -1.57 0.72
CA GLY A 50 2.58 -1.90 0.17
C GLY A 50 2.45 -1.47 -1.29
N SER A 51 1.56 -0.53 -1.59
CA SER A 51 1.39 0.02 -2.95
C SER A 51 2.47 1.00 -3.40
N GLY A 52 3.48 1.29 -2.58
CA GLY A 52 4.52 2.27 -2.89
C GLY A 52 4.07 3.74 -2.86
N LEU A 53 2.82 4.04 -2.48
CA LEU A 53 2.27 5.40 -2.56
C LEU A 53 3.03 6.40 -1.68
N LEU A 54 3.36 6.01 -0.46
CA LEU A 54 4.11 6.88 0.47
C LEU A 54 5.52 7.14 -0.06
N SER A 55 6.21 6.10 -0.52
CA SER A 55 7.53 6.20 -1.15
C SER A 55 7.51 7.05 -2.41
N HIS A 56 6.52 6.87 -3.29
CA HIS A 56 6.32 7.69 -4.48
C HIS A 56 6.17 9.17 -4.14
N ILE A 57 5.25 9.49 -3.21
CA ILE A 57 5.02 10.87 -2.77
C ILE A 57 6.29 11.46 -2.16
N ALA A 58 7.00 10.71 -1.30
CA ALA A 58 8.24 11.17 -0.69
C ALA A 58 9.29 11.52 -1.77
N LYS A 59 9.46 10.65 -2.78
CA LYS A 59 10.41 10.90 -3.89
C LYS A 59 10.01 12.08 -4.77
N CYS A 60 8.72 12.28 -5.03
CA CYS A 60 8.24 13.44 -5.77
C CYS A 60 8.46 14.76 -5.01
N GLN A 61 8.24 14.76 -3.69
CA GLN A 61 8.39 15.96 -2.86
C GLN A 61 9.85 16.26 -2.50
N LYS A 62 10.70 15.24 -2.46
CA LYS A 62 12.11 15.30 -2.07
C LYS A 62 12.98 14.60 -3.12
N PRO A 63 13.12 15.17 -4.34
CA PRO A 63 13.78 14.49 -5.46
C PRO A 63 15.26 14.17 -5.19
N HIS A 64 15.93 14.94 -4.35
CA HIS A 64 17.35 14.71 -3.97
C HIS A 64 17.50 13.75 -2.77
N SER A 65 16.41 13.34 -2.15
CA SER A 65 16.41 12.38 -1.04
C SER A 65 16.57 10.94 -1.52
N THR A 66 17.24 10.13 -0.72
CA THR A 66 17.18 8.67 -0.87
C THR A 66 15.85 8.18 -0.32
N VAL A 67 15.08 7.47 -1.14
CA VAL A 67 13.82 6.85 -0.70
C VAL A 67 13.91 5.36 -0.97
N VAL A 68 13.92 4.58 0.10
CA VAL A 68 13.92 3.11 0.07
C VAL A 68 12.49 2.62 0.18
N TYR A 69 12.08 1.81 -0.77
CA TYR A 69 10.77 1.19 -0.84
C TYR A 69 10.89 -0.31 -0.64
N ASN A 70 10.29 -0.85 0.41
CA ASN A 70 10.25 -2.28 0.66
C ASN A 70 9.01 -2.90 -0.01
N ASP A 71 9.20 -3.43 -1.20
CA ASP A 71 8.18 -4.10 -2.02
C ASP A 71 7.96 -5.55 -1.58
N PHE A 72 7.62 -5.75 -0.32
CA PHE A 72 7.39 -7.09 0.23
C PHE A 72 6.18 -7.79 -0.42
N ASP A 73 5.15 -7.03 -0.77
CA ASP A 73 3.93 -7.54 -1.38
C ASP A 73 4.01 -7.77 -2.90
N GLY A 74 5.13 -7.37 -3.54
CA GLY A 74 5.35 -7.55 -4.96
C GLY A 74 4.51 -6.63 -5.84
N TYR A 75 4.26 -5.41 -5.38
CA TYR A 75 3.47 -4.43 -6.14
C TYR A 75 4.13 -4.03 -7.46
N ARG A 76 5.46 -4.00 -7.51
CA ARG A 76 6.23 -3.80 -8.75
C ARG A 76 5.85 -4.82 -9.82
N GLN A 77 5.81 -6.10 -9.46
CA GLN A 77 5.42 -7.17 -10.40
C GLN A 77 4.00 -6.96 -10.96
N ARG A 78 3.08 -6.44 -10.12
CA ARG A 78 1.72 -6.11 -10.54
C ARG A 78 1.70 -4.97 -11.56
N LEU A 79 2.54 -3.93 -11.37
CA LEU A 79 2.68 -2.83 -12.32
C LEU A 79 3.29 -3.31 -13.65
N GLU A 80 4.28 -4.19 -13.60
CA GLU A 80 4.90 -4.81 -14.77
C GLU A 80 3.91 -5.68 -15.55
N ALA A 81 2.99 -6.35 -14.87
CA ALA A 81 1.94 -7.18 -15.46
C ALA A 81 0.73 -6.38 -15.99
N LEU A 82 0.72 -5.07 -15.86
CA LEU A 82 -0.42 -4.22 -16.24
C LEU A 82 -0.89 -4.41 -17.71
N PRO A 83 -0.01 -4.55 -18.71
CA PRO A 83 -0.46 -4.82 -20.09
C PRO A 83 -1.24 -6.13 -20.20
N VAL A 84 -0.77 -7.19 -19.53
CA VAL A 84 -1.45 -8.50 -19.51
C VAL A 84 -2.79 -8.41 -18.77
N THR A 85 -2.81 -7.68 -17.65
CA THR A 85 -4.04 -7.44 -16.88
C THR A 85 -5.09 -6.71 -17.72
N ASN A 86 -4.71 -5.65 -18.44
CA ASN A 86 -5.62 -4.92 -19.32
C ASN A 86 -6.13 -5.79 -20.48
N ALA A 87 -5.25 -6.60 -21.11
CA ALA A 87 -5.64 -7.52 -22.17
C ALA A 87 -6.65 -8.57 -21.68
N LEU A 88 -6.40 -9.17 -20.50
CA LEU A 88 -7.34 -10.10 -19.89
C LEU A 88 -8.69 -9.42 -19.59
N LEU A 89 -8.67 -8.24 -18.99
CA LEU A 89 -9.91 -7.52 -18.67
C LEU A 89 -10.69 -7.12 -19.92
N ALA A 90 -10.02 -6.79 -21.02
CA ALA A 90 -10.66 -6.52 -22.31
C ALA A 90 -11.35 -7.77 -22.87
N GLU A 91 -10.66 -8.94 -22.87
CA GLU A 91 -11.26 -10.21 -23.32
C GLU A 91 -12.46 -10.62 -22.43
N LEU A 92 -12.35 -10.47 -21.12
CA LEU A 92 -13.46 -10.73 -20.20
C LEU A 92 -14.64 -9.77 -20.42
N LYS A 93 -14.38 -8.51 -20.74
CA LYS A 93 -15.42 -7.51 -21.00
C LYS A 93 -16.23 -7.83 -22.26
N GLU A 94 -15.59 -8.37 -23.30
CA GLU A 94 -16.26 -8.83 -24.50
C GLU A 94 -17.10 -10.10 -24.27
N MET A 95 -16.62 -10.98 -23.37
CA MET A 95 -17.26 -12.25 -23.06
C MET A 95 -18.47 -12.08 -22.13
N VAL A 96 -18.41 -11.14 -21.17
CA VAL A 96 -19.39 -11.00 -20.07
C VAL A 96 -20.56 -10.11 -20.53
N ASP A 97 -21.67 -10.74 -20.90
CA ASP A 97 -22.89 -10.09 -21.37
C ASP A 97 -23.93 -9.78 -20.28
N VAL A 98 -23.63 -10.15 -19.01
CA VAL A 98 -24.54 -9.82 -17.89
C VAL A 98 -24.39 -8.35 -17.48
N PRO A 99 -25.47 -7.70 -16.99
CA PRO A 99 -25.40 -6.30 -16.55
C PRO A 99 -24.37 -6.10 -15.43
N ARG A 100 -23.85 -4.88 -15.35
CA ARG A 100 -22.88 -4.52 -14.29
C ARG A 100 -23.45 -4.78 -12.89
N HIS A 101 -22.59 -5.25 -11.97
CA HIS A 101 -22.91 -5.64 -10.59
C HIS A 101 -23.82 -6.88 -10.46
N LYS A 102 -24.03 -7.61 -11.54
CA LYS A 102 -24.78 -8.89 -11.49
C LYS A 102 -23.83 -10.08 -11.42
N PRO A 103 -24.29 -11.20 -10.80
CA PRO A 103 -23.50 -12.43 -10.75
C PRO A 103 -23.22 -12.98 -12.14
N ILE A 104 -22.04 -13.52 -12.32
CA ILE A 104 -21.63 -14.31 -13.48
C ILE A 104 -21.76 -15.78 -13.06
N SER A 105 -22.62 -16.56 -13.72
CA SER A 105 -22.95 -17.93 -13.32
C SER A 105 -23.06 -18.88 -14.54
N GLY A 106 -23.21 -20.19 -14.26
CA GLY A 106 -23.40 -21.21 -15.29
C GLY A 106 -22.21 -21.30 -16.26
N GLU A 107 -22.50 -21.56 -17.52
CA GLU A 107 -21.50 -21.71 -18.59
C GLU A 107 -20.64 -20.47 -18.78
N LEU A 108 -21.20 -19.28 -18.59
CA LEU A 108 -20.46 -18.03 -18.67
C LEU A 108 -19.37 -17.94 -17.60
N ARG A 109 -19.68 -18.39 -16.36
CA ARG A 109 -18.68 -18.45 -15.28
C ARG A 109 -17.53 -19.38 -15.62
N GLU A 110 -17.83 -20.56 -16.14
CA GLU A 110 -16.81 -21.55 -16.56
C GLU A 110 -15.95 -21.02 -17.72
N SER A 111 -16.54 -20.30 -18.64
CA SER A 111 -15.82 -19.62 -19.74
C SER A 111 -14.87 -18.54 -19.21
N VAL A 112 -15.32 -17.71 -18.25
CA VAL A 112 -14.49 -16.69 -17.59
C VAL A 112 -13.32 -17.35 -16.85
N LEU A 113 -13.57 -18.37 -16.06
CA LEU A 113 -12.51 -19.11 -15.34
C LEU A 113 -11.50 -19.76 -16.29
N SER A 114 -12.00 -20.35 -17.40
CA SER A 114 -11.14 -20.94 -18.43
C SER A 114 -10.24 -19.91 -19.11
N CYS A 115 -10.78 -18.71 -19.40
CA CYS A 115 -10.02 -17.60 -19.96
C CYS A 115 -8.91 -17.16 -18.99
N ILE A 116 -9.20 -16.98 -17.69
CA ILE A 116 -8.23 -16.60 -16.68
C ILE A 116 -7.10 -17.65 -16.57
N ARG A 117 -7.45 -18.95 -16.53
CA ARG A 117 -6.46 -20.05 -16.52
C ARG A 117 -5.58 -20.04 -17.77
N LYS A 118 -6.14 -19.74 -18.94
CA LYS A 118 -5.38 -19.61 -20.18
C LYS A 118 -4.32 -18.51 -20.05
N TYR A 119 -4.70 -17.33 -19.57
CA TYR A 119 -3.76 -16.23 -19.37
C TYR A 119 -2.68 -16.57 -18.35
N GLU A 120 -3.04 -17.18 -17.21
CA GLU A 120 -2.05 -17.62 -16.21
C GLU A 120 -1.01 -18.59 -16.80
N ARG A 121 -1.46 -19.58 -17.59
CA ARG A 121 -0.57 -20.53 -18.27
C ARG A 121 0.30 -19.85 -19.33
N ASP A 122 -0.27 -18.94 -20.11
CA ASP A 122 0.40 -18.36 -21.28
C ASP A 122 1.40 -17.26 -20.86
N TYR A 123 1.15 -16.53 -19.76
CA TYR A 123 1.99 -15.43 -19.25
C TYR A 123 2.72 -15.74 -17.94
N GLY A 124 2.40 -16.84 -17.28
CA GLY A 124 3.07 -17.29 -16.04
C GLY A 124 2.72 -16.48 -14.78
N TYR A 125 2.07 -15.32 -14.91
CA TYR A 125 1.65 -14.49 -13.79
C TYR A 125 0.37 -13.69 -14.12
N ILE A 126 -0.53 -13.63 -13.15
CA ILE A 126 -1.76 -12.80 -13.17
C ILE A 126 -1.81 -11.94 -11.91
N ASP A 127 -2.14 -10.65 -12.06
CA ASP A 127 -2.47 -9.80 -10.91
C ASP A 127 -3.89 -10.10 -10.42
N TYR A 128 -4.01 -11.13 -9.58
CA TYR A 128 -5.29 -11.57 -9.01
C TYR A 128 -5.96 -10.50 -8.16
N ILE A 129 -5.23 -9.60 -7.53
CA ILE A 129 -5.79 -8.51 -6.71
C ILE A 129 -6.53 -7.51 -7.59
N THR A 130 -5.91 -7.09 -8.71
CA THR A 130 -6.57 -6.21 -9.68
C THR A 130 -7.73 -6.92 -10.39
N LEU A 131 -7.55 -8.17 -10.78
CA LEU A 131 -8.60 -8.99 -11.37
C LEU A 131 -9.80 -9.12 -10.41
N SER A 132 -9.56 -9.45 -9.13
CA SER A 132 -10.61 -9.57 -8.10
C SER A 132 -11.47 -8.32 -8.00
N SER A 133 -10.86 -7.13 -8.08
CA SER A 133 -11.60 -5.87 -8.04
C SER A 133 -12.59 -5.70 -9.21
N SER A 134 -12.40 -6.47 -10.29
CA SER A 134 -13.21 -6.44 -11.51
C SER A 134 -14.21 -7.59 -11.61
N VAL A 135 -13.95 -8.73 -10.95
CA VAL A 135 -14.80 -9.92 -11.09
C VAL A 135 -15.32 -10.47 -9.75
N MET A 136 -15.04 -9.83 -8.62
CA MET A 136 -15.54 -10.27 -7.33
C MET A 136 -16.37 -9.20 -6.63
N PHE A 137 -17.05 -9.59 -5.56
CA PHE A 137 -17.77 -8.64 -4.70
C PHE A 137 -16.79 -7.68 -4.03
N SER A 138 -17.23 -6.44 -3.82
CA SER A 138 -16.41 -5.38 -3.22
C SER A 138 -15.73 -5.85 -1.92
N MET A 139 -14.48 -5.49 -1.73
CA MET A 139 -13.65 -5.82 -0.55
C MET A 139 -13.19 -7.30 -0.45
N LYS A 140 -13.50 -8.14 -1.42
CA LYS A 140 -12.94 -9.48 -1.53
C LYS A 140 -11.79 -9.50 -2.51
N TYR A 141 -10.74 -10.26 -2.17
CA TYR A 141 -9.55 -10.43 -3.00
C TYR A 141 -9.15 -11.91 -3.04
N ALA A 142 -8.78 -12.37 -4.22
CA ALA A 142 -8.09 -13.63 -4.44
C ALA A 142 -6.59 -13.35 -4.59
N ASN A 143 -5.74 -14.23 -4.08
CA ASN A 143 -4.30 -14.17 -4.30
C ASN A 143 -3.84 -15.14 -5.38
N GLU A 144 -4.67 -16.12 -5.70
CA GLU A 144 -4.42 -17.16 -6.68
C GLU A 144 -5.72 -17.64 -7.31
N PHE A 145 -5.61 -18.45 -8.38
CA PHE A 145 -6.77 -19.01 -9.07
C PHE A 145 -7.70 -19.80 -8.15
N ALA A 146 -7.13 -20.63 -7.25
CA ALA A 146 -7.89 -21.47 -6.33
C ALA A 146 -8.78 -20.68 -5.36
N ASP A 147 -8.41 -19.47 -5.02
CA ASP A 147 -9.23 -18.55 -4.22
C ASP A 147 -10.39 -17.98 -5.06
N LEU A 148 -10.07 -17.52 -6.27
CA LEU A 148 -11.04 -16.96 -7.19
C LEU A 148 -12.12 -17.98 -7.57
N GLU A 149 -11.73 -19.24 -7.81
CA GLU A 149 -12.62 -20.32 -8.20
C GLU A 149 -13.70 -20.65 -7.14
N LYS A 150 -13.40 -20.43 -5.85
CA LYS A 150 -14.33 -20.65 -4.73
C LYS A 150 -15.39 -19.55 -4.59
N GLU A 151 -15.15 -18.38 -5.19
CA GLU A 151 -15.98 -17.22 -4.98
C GLU A 151 -17.07 -17.07 -6.06
N THR A 152 -18.13 -16.37 -5.71
CA THR A 152 -19.12 -15.92 -6.70
C THR A 152 -18.52 -14.78 -7.50
N LEU A 153 -18.53 -14.92 -8.82
CA LEU A 153 -18.07 -13.89 -9.73
C LEU A 153 -19.19 -12.88 -10.05
N TYR A 154 -18.81 -11.63 -10.26
CA TYR A 154 -19.69 -10.51 -10.58
C TYR A 154 -19.12 -9.69 -11.72
N ASN A 155 -19.96 -9.10 -12.55
CA ASN A 155 -19.53 -8.12 -13.56
C ASN A 155 -19.26 -6.76 -12.91
N ASN A 156 -18.02 -6.55 -12.43
CA ASN A 156 -17.52 -5.27 -11.95
C ASN A 156 -16.43 -4.70 -12.88
N ILE A 157 -16.31 -5.25 -14.10
CA ILE A 157 -15.27 -4.90 -15.06
C ILE A 157 -15.42 -3.42 -15.42
N LYS A 158 -14.31 -2.70 -15.34
CA LYS A 158 -14.29 -1.26 -15.69
C LYS A 158 -14.48 -1.04 -17.19
N ALA A 159 -15.05 0.10 -17.55
CA ALA A 159 -15.20 0.50 -18.93
C ALA A 159 -13.86 0.88 -19.59
N THR A 160 -12.92 1.41 -18.80
CA THR A 160 -11.62 1.91 -19.24
C THR A 160 -10.50 1.05 -18.67
N ASP A 161 -9.42 0.93 -19.42
CA ASP A 161 -8.20 0.28 -18.98
C ASP A 161 -7.55 1.01 -17.82
N TYR A 162 -6.64 0.33 -17.12
CA TYR A 162 -5.72 0.97 -16.19
C TYR A 162 -4.63 1.69 -16.98
N GLU A 163 -4.39 2.96 -16.63
CA GLU A 163 -3.40 3.79 -17.29
C GLU A 163 -1.97 3.27 -17.09
N PRO A 164 -1.12 3.32 -18.12
CA PRO A 164 0.30 3.04 -17.95
C PRO A 164 0.93 3.94 -16.87
N CYS A 165 1.76 3.35 -16.01
CA CYS A 165 2.35 4.02 -14.86
C CYS A 165 3.83 3.61 -14.66
N LEU A 166 4.58 3.55 -15.75
CA LEU A 166 5.98 3.09 -15.76
C LEU A 166 6.89 3.95 -14.89
N ASP A 167 6.57 5.23 -14.71
CA ASP A 167 7.28 6.20 -13.90
C ASP A 167 6.95 6.18 -12.40
N TYR A 168 5.98 5.34 -11.99
CA TYR A 168 5.47 5.37 -10.62
C TYR A 168 6.53 5.04 -9.56
N LEU A 169 7.39 4.07 -9.80
CA LEU A 169 8.46 3.64 -8.88
C LEU A 169 9.84 4.20 -9.24
N ASP A 170 9.93 5.11 -10.23
CA ASP A 170 11.20 5.67 -10.65
C ASP A 170 11.95 6.37 -9.51
N GLY A 171 13.27 6.26 -9.50
CA GLY A 171 14.16 6.88 -8.53
C GLY A 171 14.01 6.35 -7.10
N LEU A 172 13.20 5.31 -6.85
CA LEU A 172 13.17 4.59 -5.59
C LEU A 172 14.28 3.54 -5.53
N THR A 173 14.86 3.34 -4.36
CA THR A 173 15.70 2.18 -4.07
C THR A 173 14.77 1.05 -3.62
N ILE A 174 14.53 0.07 -4.50
CA ILE A 174 13.59 -1.01 -4.23
C ILE A 174 14.29 -2.18 -3.55
N THR A 175 13.71 -2.67 -2.46
CA THR A 175 14.08 -3.91 -1.78
C THR A 175 12.83 -4.75 -1.54
N SER A 176 12.99 -6.06 -1.27
CA SER A 176 11.89 -6.96 -0.94
C SER A 176 12.39 -7.97 0.08
N CYS A 177 12.27 -7.62 1.35
CA CYS A 177 12.68 -8.48 2.46
C CYS A 177 11.87 -8.16 3.73
N ASP A 178 12.09 -8.91 4.80
CA ASP A 178 11.47 -8.63 6.10
C ASP A 178 11.80 -7.20 6.55
N TYR A 179 10.83 -6.49 7.10
CA TYR A 179 11.02 -5.10 7.55
C TYR A 179 12.12 -4.95 8.60
N ARG A 180 12.38 -6.00 9.41
CA ARG A 180 13.45 -6.01 10.40
C ARG A 180 14.82 -5.94 9.73
N GLU A 181 15.00 -6.65 8.59
CA GLU A 181 16.24 -6.60 7.82
C GLU A 181 16.45 -5.21 7.19
N VAL A 182 15.37 -4.61 6.68
CA VAL A 182 15.45 -3.24 6.16
C VAL A 182 15.79 -2.27 7.27
N PHE A 183 15.13 -2.37 8.43
CA PHE A 183 15.41 -1.54 9.57
C PHE A 183 16.88 -1.65 10.02
N GLU A 184 17.39 -2.86 10.23
CA GLU A 184 18.77 -3.09 10.65
C GLU A 184 19.80 -2.48 9.67
N ARG A 185 19.50 -2.49 8.38
CA ARG A 185 20.37 -1.92 7.33
C ARG A 185 20.46 -0.40 7.39
N TYR A 186 19.41 0.27 7.84
CA TYR A 186 19.29 1.74 7.73
C TYR A 186 19.22 2.46 9.09
N LYS A 187 19.10 1.77 10.22
CA LYS A 187 18.91 2.38 11.54
C LYS A 187 20.00 3.36 11.94
N ASP A 188 21.23 3.13 11.51
CA ASP A 188 22.39 3.95 11.84
C ASP A 188 22.67 5.06 10.83
N VAL A 189 21.84 5.21 9.79
CA VAL A 189 21.97 6.27 8.80
C VAL A 189 21.61 7.61 9.44
N PRO A 190 22.53 8.61 9.45
CA PRO A 190 22.27 9.88 10.11
C PRO A 190 21.01 10.57 9.56
N GLY A 191 20.08 10.91 10.46
CA GLY A 191 18.86 11.63 10.10
C GLY A 191 17.84 10.81 9.33
N VAL A 192 17.95 9.46 9.30
CA VAL A 192 16.96 8.59 8.68
C VAL A 192 15.55 8.82 9.24
N VAL A 193 14.55 8.70 8.39
CA VAL A 193 13.13 8.75 8.75
C VAL A 193 12.46 7.47 8.26
N PHE A 194 11.89 6.71 9.17
CA PHE A 194 11.16 5.49 8.83
C PHE A 194 9.68 5.80 8.53
N LEU A 195 9.18 5.30 7.40
CA LEU A 195 7.76 5.26 7.11
C LEU A 195 7.23 3.92 7.59
N VAL A 196 6.24 3.95 8.48
CA VAL A 196 5.83 2.77 9.24
C VAL A 196 4.32 2.60 9.16
N ASP A 197 3.88 1.68 8.31
CA ASP A 197 2.47 1.38 8.06
C ASP A 197 2.20 -0.13 8.22
N PRO A 198 2.35 -0.67 9.43
CA PRO A 198 2.14 -2.10 9.67
C PRO A 198 0.65 -2.44 9.58
N PRO A 199 0.29 -3.73 9.42
CA PRO A 199 -1.09 -4.19 9.63
C PRO A 199 -1.62 -3.71 10.98
N TYR A 200 -2.88 -3.30 11.05
CA TYR A 200 -3.41 -2.71 12.27
C TYR A 200 -3.67 -3.76 13.35
N LEU A 201 -3.15 -3.54 14.55
CA LEU A 201 -3.39 -4.39 15.71
C LEU A 201 -4.91 -4.49 15.99
N SER A 202 -5.42 -5.69 16.21
CA SER A 202 -6.83 -6.01 16.44
C SER A 202 -7.75 -5.89 15.22
N THR A 203 -7.21 -5.74 14.01
CA THR A 203 -7.97 -5.84 12.77
C THR A 203 -7.76 -7.19 12.08
N ASP A 204 -8.67 -7.59 11.19
CA ASP A 204 -8.53 -8.83 10.43
C ASP A 204 -7.33 -8.74 9.48
N SER A 205 -6.29 -9.52 9.76
CA SER A 205 -5.04 -9.56 8.99
C SER A 205 -5.02 -10.63 7.90
N LYS A 206 -6.13 -11.35 7.65
CA LYS A 206 -6.20 -12.47 6.70
C LYS A 206 -5.86 -12.11 5.25
N THR A 207 -5.93 -10.82 4.91
CA THR A 207 -5.60 -10.30 3.58
C THR A 207 -4.09 -10.07 3.36
N TYR A 208 -3.28 -10.11 4.41
CA TYR A 208 -1.83 -9.95 4.31
C TYR A 208 -1.15 -11.32 4.13
N LYS A 209 -0.05 -11.35 3.40
CA LYS A 209 0.76 -12.57 3.17
C LYS A 209 1.28 -13.22 4.46
N MET A 210 1.35 -12.46 5.56
CA MET A 210 1.82 -12.93 6.86
C MET A 210 0.76 -12.72 7.94
N TYR A 211 0.56 -13.77 8.77
CA TYR A 211 -0.21 -13.63 10.00
C TYR A 211 0.63 -12.92 11.06
N TRP A 212 0.21 -11.71 11.46
CA TRP A 212 0.87 -10.93 12.49
C TRP A 212 0.49 -11.41 13.89
N LYS A 213 1.51 -11.69 14.69
CA LYS A 213 1.38 -11.99 16.12
C LYS A 213 1.53 -10.71 16.92
N GLN A 214 1.12 -10.75 18.19
CA GLN A 214 1.29 -9.61 19.09
C GLN A 214 2.76 -9.19 19.24
N SER A 215 3.69 -10.15 19.23
CA SER A 215 5.14 -9.87 19.24
C SER A 215 5.59 -9.02 18.06
N ASP A 216 5.03 -9.22 16.87
CA ASP A 216 5.43 -8.46 15.68
C ASP A 216 5.10 -6.96 15.84
N TYR A 217 3.98 -6.64 16.49
CA TYR A 217 3.64 -5.25 16.83
C TYR A 217 4.57 -4.65 17.87
N LEU A 218 5.00 -5.43 18.86
CA LEU A 218 5.97 -4.98 19.86
C LEU A 218 7.36 -4.75 19.22
N ASP A 219 7.75 -5.61 18.29
CA ASP A 219 8.98 -5.43 17.50
C ASP A 219 8.96 -4.12 16.69
N VAL A 220 7.80 -3.75 16.11
CA VAL A 220 7.65 -2.45 15.44
C VAL A 220 7.86 -1.29 16.40
N LEU A 221 7.40 -1.39 17.66
CA LEU A 221 7.62 -0.34 18.64
C LEU A 221 9.12 -0.13 18.95
N THR A 222 9.95 -1.19 18.85
CA THR A 222 11.41 -1.06 19.00
C THR A 222 12.04 -0.27 17.85
N VAL A 223 11.47 -0.37 16.62
CA VAL A 223 11.88 0.46 15.48
C VAL A 223 11.64 1.95 15.75
N LEU A 224 10.54 2.29 16.44
CA LEU A 224 10.18 3.68 16.73
C LEU A 224 11.05 4.30 17.82
N ALA A 225 11.56 3.48 18.74
CA ALA A 225 12.32 3.95 19.89
C ALA A 225 13.66 4.61 19.47
N GLY A 226 13.81 5.89 19.74
CA GLY A 226 15.02 6.66 19.44
C GLY A 226 15.21 7.04 17.96
N HIS A 227 14.27 6.73 17.08
CA HIS A 227 14.33 7.05 15.65
C HIS A 227 13.28 8.10 15.24
N ARG A 228 13.51 8.73 14.09
CA ARG A 228 12.49 9.56 13.45
C ARG A 228 11.59 8.68 12.61
N PHE A 229 10.31 8.93 12.67
CA PHE A 229 9.33 8.15 11.91
C PHE A 229 8.08 8.95 11.53
N ILE A 230 7.37 8.41 10.55
CA ILE A 230 5.98 8.76 10.21
C ILE A 230 5.20 7.45 10.28
N TYR A 231 4.32 7.33 11.26
CA TYR A 231 3.57 6.12 11.58
C TYR A 231 2.09 6.28 11.20
N PHE A 232 1.53 5.28 10.56
CA PHE A 232 0.15 5.27 10.11
C PHE A 232 -0.65 4.21 10.86
N THR A 233 -1.82 4.58 11.34
CA THR A 233 -2.75 3.70 12.06
C THR A 233 -4.18 4.22 11.98
N SER A 234 -5.09 3.64 12.74
CA SER A 234 -6.46 4.12 12.88
C SER A 234 -6.98 3.88 14.30
N ASN A 235 -8.12 4.48 14.63
CA ASN A 235 -8.82 4.24 15.88
C ASN A 235 -9.40 2.81 16.01
N LYS A 236 -9.29 1.99 14.96
CA LYS A 236 -9.59 0.55 15.00
C LYS A 236 -8.44 -0.30 15.53
N SER A 237 -7.24 0.28 15.62
CA SER A 237 -6.05 -0.39 16.14
C SER A 237 -5.89 -0.10 17.62
N SER A 238 -5.64 -1.12 18.41
CA SER A 238 -5.36 -0.99 19.85
C SER A 238 -3.94 -0.49 20.16
N ILE A 239 -3.13 -0.17 19.14
CA ILE A 239 -1.72 0.20 19.32
C ILE A 239 -1.55 1.49 20.13
N ILE A 240 -2.41 2.48 19.93
CA ILE A 240 -2.35 3.76 20.68
C ILE A 240 -2.66 3.52 22.13
N GLU A 241 -3.72 2.77 22.44
CA GLU A 241 -4.08 2.41 23.82
C GLU A 241 -2.96 1.64 24.51
N LEU A 242 -2.32 0.68 23.82
CA LEU A 242 -1.18 -0.05 24.33
C LEU A 242 -0.02 0.89 24.67
N CYS A 243 0.34 1.82 23.78
CA CYS A 243 1.43 2.77 24.01
C CYS A 243 1.11 3.75 25.15
N ASP A 244 -0.13 4.19 25.28
CA ASP A 244 -0.56 5.05 26.41
C ASP A 244 -0.46 4.30 27.74
N TRP A 245 -0.78 3.00 27.75
CA TRP A 245 -0.57 2.15 28.93
C TRP A 245 0.93 1.98 29.26
N MET A 246 1.76 1.74 28.25
CA MET A 246 3.22 1.63 28.41
C MET A 246 3.81 2.91 29.00
N GLY A 247 3.39 4.07 28.53
CA GLY A 247 3.82 5.37 29.06
C GLY A 247 3.49 5.57 30.54
N LYS A 248 2.31 5.14 30.99
CA LYS A 248 1.91 5.21 32.40
C LYS A 248 2.77 4.33 33.30
N ASN A 249 3.27 3.22 32.79
CA ASN A 249 4.07 2.27 33.56
C ASN A 249 5.56 2.58 33.62
N LYS A 250 6.04 3.64 32.96
CA LYS A 250 7.42 4.18 32.99
C LYS A 250 8.56 3.18 32.68
N THR A 251 8.25 1.91 32.49
CA THR A 251 9.25 0.85 32.32
C THR A 251 9.73 0.73 30.88
N ILE A 252 8.84 1.01 29.92
CA ILE A 252 9.10 0.81 28.49
C ILE A 252 9.05 2.15 27.75
N GLY A 253 8.27 3.12 28.26
CA GLY A 253 8.02 4.40 27.62
C GLY A 253 6.96 4.31 26.50
N ASN A 254 6.41 5.46 26.12
CA ASN A 254 5.49 5.56 24.98
C ASN A 254 6.22 6.15 23.77
N PRO A 255 6.48 5.41 22.69
CA PRO A 255 7.19 5.93 21.53
C PRO A 255 6.45 7.09 20.84
N PHE A 256 5.13 7.26 21.11
CA PHE A 256 4.32 8.33 20.56
C PHE A 256 4.20 9.59 21.45
N GLU A 257 4.79 9.58 22.65
CA GLU A 257 4.58 10.64 23.67
C GLU A 257 4.83 12.06 23.16
N ASN A 258 5.84 12.26 22.30
CA ASN A 258 6.22 13.57 21.77
C ASN A 258 5.89 13.73 20.27
N CYS A 259 5.07 12.85 19.72
CA CYS A 259 4.70 12.90 18.31
C CYS A 259 3.66 13.97 18.02
N GLN A 260 3.75 14.56 16.83
CA GLN A 260 2.65 15.29 16.23
C GLN A 260 1.60 14.28 15.74
N ARG A 261 0.33 14.68 15.77
CA ARG A 261 -0.79 13.82 15.34
C ARG A 261 -1.65 14.54 14.30
N ARG A 262 -2.07 13.83 13.27
CA ARG A 262 -3.07 14.24 12.29
C ARG A 262 -4.13 13.15 12.19
N GLU A 263 -5.38 13.57 12.12
CA GLU A 263 -6.55 12.69 12.07
C GLU A 263 -7.38 12.97 10.84
N PHE A 264 -7.96 11.90 10.28
CA PHE A 264 -8.79 11.95 9.09
C PHE A 264 -10.02 11.05 9.30
N ASN A 265 -11.19 11.63 9.18
CA ASN A 265 -12.42 10.85 9.19
C ASN A 265 -12.56 10.09 7.89
N ALA A 266 -12.66 8.79 7.97
CA ALA A 266 -12.87 7.89 6.86
C ALA A 266 -14.20 7.15 7.02
N HIS A 267 -14.90 6.95 5.91
CA HIS A 267 -16.16 6.20 5.87
C HIS A 267 -15.93 4.86 5.16
N MET A 268 -16.33 3.76 5.79
CA MET A 268 -16.33 2.46 5.14
C MET A 268 -17.61 2.27 4.30
N ASN A 269 -18.73 2.70 4.85
CA ASN A 269 -20.04 2.68 4.24
C ASN A 269 -20.93 3.71 4.94
N TYR A 270 -22.23 3.77 4.58
CA TYR A 270 -23.19 4.72 5.15
C TYR A 270 -23.29 4.65 6.69
N ASN A 271 -23.05 3.48 7.29
CA ASN A 271 -23.24 3.22 8.72
C ASN A 271 -21.94 3.09 9.53
N ALA A 272 -20.78 3.10 8.90
CA ALA A 272 -19.51 2.85 9.58
C ALA A 272 -18.45 3.89 9.19
N SER A 273 -18.04 4.67 10.16
CA SER A 273 -16.90 5.58 10.06
C SER A 273 -15.76 5.14 10.98
N TYR A 274 -14.56 5.55 10.64
CA TYR A 274 -13.38 5.39 11.49
C TYR A 274 -12.47 6.59 11.28
N THR A 275 -11.51 6.74 12.19
CA THR A 275 -10.52 7.80 12.10
C THR A 275 -9.16 7.19 11.75
N ASP A 276 -8.64 7.55 10.60
CA ASP A 276 -7.26 7.31 10.24
C ASP A 276 -6.34 8.30 10.97
N ILE A 277 -5.19 7.82 11.42
CA ILE A 277 -4.28 8.59 12.27
C ILE A 277 -2.85 8.50 11.71
N MET A 278 -2.21 9.65 11.58
CA MET A 278 -0.80 9.78 11.25
C MET A 278 -0.06 10.40 12.42
N LEU A 279 0.92 9.68 12.97
CA LEU A 279 1.80 10.13 14.05
C LEU A 279 3.20 10.34 13.48
N TYR A 280 3.86 11.44 13.81
CA TYR A 280 5.19 11.69 13.31
C TYR A 280 6.06 12.47 14.29
N THR A 281 7.35 12.19 14.27
CA THR A 281 8.35 12.94 15.01
C THR A 281 8.59 14.29 14.33
N LYS A 282 8.83 15.35 15.11
CA LYS A 282 9.24 16.65 14.57
C LYS A 282 10.57 16.51 13.82
N ALA A 283 10.71 17.22 12.73
CA ALA A 283 12.04 17.52 12.19
C ALA A 283 12.84 18.31 13.25
N ALA A 284 14.11 18.00 13.43
CA ALA A 284 14.98 18.72 14.37
C ALA A 284 15.30 20.10 13.82
#